data_6f534dca144a98d417235d11e8ce30dd
#
_entry.id   6f534dca144a98d417235d11e8ce30dd
#
_cell.length_a   1.000
_cell.length_b   1.000
_cell.length_c   1.000
_cell.angle_alpha   90.00
_cell.angle_beta   90.00
_cell.angle_gamma   90.00
#
_symmetry.space_group_name_H-M   'P 1'
#
loop_
_entity.id
_entity.type
_entity.pdbx_description
1 polymer ?
#
loop_
_entity_poly.entity_id
_entity_poly.type
_entity_poly.pdbx_seq_one_letter_code
_entity_poly.pdbx_strand_id
1 'polypeptide(L)'
;MKIDATLTPARLQKKVSRVFELAGQKITALNAAWDPAKGTPVFTVKGQYTSRGWTEWTQGFQFGLAFLHFDATGDEKSLALAKAKTVKYMASHVSHIGVHDHGFNNVSTYGNQRRLMLEGKIPFNQDELNYTELALKVSGAVQAARFSTTAYGPGYVYSFNGPHSLFADTIRSMRSLVVAHQLGHVLMGEGDKPTNLLHRALDHAKTTARFNVYFGEGRDSYDVRGRVAHESIFNRNDGNYRCPSSQQGFSPFTTWTRGAAWIICGYAEQLEFLDTVSGSSLDAAGGRRAVTDLFVKTARATSDYYIDGYAAKDGIPYWDTGAPNTHELGNYQARAADPFNRHEPVDSSAAAIAAQGFIRLGNWLAAHGDKAAGKKYLQAGLTVANTLFAEPYLSTNPKHQGLLLHSVYHRPNGWDYIPKGQKVPCGESSMWGDYHAMELALLISRMTEGQYYTFF
;
A
#
# COMPACT_ATOMS: atom_id res chain seq x y z
N MET A 1 15.25 13.81 -0.75
CA MET A 1 15.00 14.01 -2.20
C MET A 1 14.89 15.48 -2.57
N LYS A 2 15.02 15.84 -3.86
CA LYS A 2 14.80 17.20 -4.34
C LYS A 2 13.39 17.32 -4.92
N ILE A 3 12.48 17.99 -4.20
CA ILE A 3 11.11 18.21 -4.65
C ILE A 3 11.11 19.20 -5.83
N ASP A 4 10.44 18.85 -6.92
CA ASP A 4 10.19 19.76 -8.04
C ASP A 4 8.90 20.55 -7.76
N ALA A 5 9.08 21.80 -7.32
CA ALA A 5 7.99 22.69 -6.98
C ALA A 5 7.16 23.18 -8.19
N THR A 6 7.57 22.84 -9.40
CA THR A 6 6.87 23.25 -10.64
C THR A 6 5.85 22.23 -11.11
N LEU A 7 5.90 20.99 -10.58
CA LEU A 7 5.00 19.93 -11.00
C LEU A 7 3.56 20.18 -10.54
N THR A 8 2.65 19.90 -11.44
CA THR A 8 1.20 19.85 -11.19
C THR A 8 0.62 18.58 -11.81
N PRO A 9 -0.55 18.08 -11.37
CA PRO A 9 -1.19 16.94 -12.02
C PRO A 9 -1.28 17.08 -13.54
N ALA A 10 -1.67 18.24 -14.05
CA ALA A 10 -1.80 18.51 -15.49
C ALA A 10 -0.46 18.36 -16.24
N ARG A 11 0.67 18.72 -15.63
CA ARG A 11 1.99 18.54 -16.26
C ARG A 11 2.39 17.07 -16.43
N LEU A 12 1.80 16.17 -15.65
CA LEU A 12 2.06 14.73 -15.74
C LEU A 12 1.12 13.99 -16.67
N GLN A 13 0.09 14.65 -17.21
CA GLN A 13 -0.99 13.99 -17.97
C GLN A 13 -0.46 13.13 -19.12
N LYS A 14 0.52 13.60 -19.90
CA LYS A 14 1.11 12.82 -20.99
C LYS A 14 1.76 11.53 -20.49
N LYS A 15 2.47 11.57 -19.34
CA LYS A 15 3.10 10.39 -18.74
C LYS A 15 2.04 9.45 -18.15
N VAL A 16 1.02 9.99 -17.51
CA VAL A 16 -0.11 9.25 -16.95
C VAL A 16 -0.86 8.49 -18.06
N SER A 17 -1.18 9.16 -19.17
CA SER A 17 -1.81 8.51 -20.34
C SER A 17 -0.94 7.36 -20.89
N ARG A 18 0.38 7.56 -20.91
CA ARG A 18 1.32 6.51 -21.33
C ARG A 18 1.33 5.31 -20.38
N VAL A 19 1.21 5.54 -19.06
CA VAL A 19 1.06 4.45 -18.07
C VAL A 19 -0.18 3.62 -18.39
N PHE A 20 -1.33 4.26 -18.64
CA PHE A 20 -2.58 3.55 -18.96
C PHE A 20 -2.47 2.72 -20.24
N GLU A 21 -1.90 3.30 -21.29
CA GLU A 21 -1.68 2.58 -22.56
C GLU A 21 -0.85 1.32 -22.36
N LEU A 22 0.29 1.44 -21.69
CA LEU A 22 1.18 0.31 -21.42
C LEU A 22 0.53 -0.71 -20.47
N ALA A 23 -0.19 -0.25 -19.45
CA ALA A 23 -0.89 -1.12 -18.52
C ALA A 23 -1.93 -2.00 -19.23
N GLY A 24 -2.71 -1.47 -20.15
CA GLY A 24 -3.67 -2.26 -20.94
C GLY A 24 -3.01 -3.42 -21.70
N GLN A 25 -1.85 -3.16 -22.30
CA GLN A 25 -1.06 -4.20 -22.97
C GLN A 25 -0.57 -5.28 -21.99
N LYS A 26 -0.06 -4.86 -20.81
CA LYS A 26 0.44 -5.78 -19.76
C LYS A 26 -0.69 -6.61 -19.15
N ILE A 27 -1.83 -5.99 -18.83
CA ILE A 27 -3.03 -6.69 -18.32
C ILE A 27 -3.47 -7.78 -19.30
N THR A 28 -3.56 -7.46 -20.58
CA THR A 28 -3.94 -8.42 -21.62
C THR A 28 -2.95 -9.58 -21.70
N ALA A 29 -1.66 -9.28 -21.81
CA ALA A 29 -0.60 -10.28 -21.93
C ALA A 29 -0.52 -11.19 -20.69
N LEU A 30 -0.57 -10.62 -19.49
CA LEU A 30 -0.54 -11.37 -18.23
C LEU A 30 -1.73 -12.33 -18.14
N ASN A 31 -2.96 -11.84 -18.37
CA ASN A 31 -4.15 -12.66 -18.19
C ASN A 31 -4.34 -13.71 -19.28
N ALA A 32 -3.78 -13.50 -20.47
CA ALA A 32 -3.72 -14.53 -21.51
C ALA A 32 -2.72 -15.66 -21.18
N ALA A 33 -1.61 -15.33 -20.52
CA ALA A 33 -0.57 -16.29 -20.15
C ALA A 33 -0.77 -16.95 -18.78
N TRP A 34 -1.60 -16.36 -17.92
CA TRP A 34 -1.78 -16.82 -16.55
C TRP A 34 -2.54 -18.16 -16.48
N ASP A 35 -1.93 -19.12 -15.81
CA ASP A 35 -2.51 -20.42 -15.50
C ASP A 35 -2.85 -20.47 -13.99
N PRO A 36 -4.15 -20.50 -13.62
CA PRO A 36 -4.58 -20.56 -12.21
C PRO A 36 -4.01 -21.76 -11.44
N ALA A 37 -3.71 -22.88 -12.11
CA ALA A 37 -3.14 -24.07 -11.47
C ALA A 37 -1.71 -23.82 -10.95
N LYS A 38 -1.02 -22.80 -11.47
CA LYS A 38 0.32 -22.41 -11.03
C LYS A 38 0.30 -21.38 -9.88
N GLY A 39 -0.88 -20.97 -9.40
CA GLY A 39 -1.05 -20.00 -8.33
C GLY A 39 -1.04 -18.54 -8.81
N THR A 40 -0.99 -17.64 -7.86
CA THR A 40 -1.11 -16.20 -8.09
C THR A 40 0.19 -15.60 -8.63
N PRO A 41 0.14 -14.74 -9.66
CA PRO A 41 1.30 -14.00 -10.13
C PRO A 41 1.75 -12.99 -9.07
N VAL A 42 3.02 -13.02 -8.69
CA VAL A 42 3.54 -12.21 -7.59
C VAL A 42 4.72 -11.33 -7.99
N PHE A 43 5.70 -11.89 -8.70
CA PHE A 43 6.93 -11.20 -9.07
C PHE A 43 7.45 -11.73 -10.41
N THR A 44 8.04 -10.87 -11.22
CA THR A 44 8.59 -11.32 -12.52
C THR A 44 9.99 -11.91 -12.38
N VAL A 45 10.26 -12.89 -13.23
CA VAL A 45 11.59 -13.46 -13.47
C VAL A 45 11.82 -13.48 -14.97
N LYS A 46 12.85 -12.80 -15.43
CA LYS A 46 13.12 -12.59 -16.87
C LYS A 46 11.89 -11.99 -17.59
N GLY A 47 11.23 -11.07 -16.93
CA GLY A 47 10.06 -10.36 -17.46
C GLY A 47 8.76 -11.15 -17.50
N GLN A 48 8.70 -12.37 -16.95
CA GLN A 48 7.49 -13.18 -16.89
C GLN A 48 7.05 -13.35 -15.43
N TYR A 49 5.76 -13.13 -15.13
CA TYR A 49 5.24 -13.31 -13.79
C TYR A 49 5.34 -14.76 -13.33
N THR A 50 5.82 -14.96 -12.13
CA THR A 50 5.92 -16.23 -11.42
C THR A 50 5.02 -16.25 -10.21
N SER A 51 4.68 -17.45 -9.75
CA SER A 51 3.90 -17.67 -8.53
C SER A 51 4.78 -18.27 -7.43
N ARG A 52 4.36 -18.08 -6.19
CA ARG A 52 4.94 -18.74 -5.01
C ARG A 52 3.82 -19.26 -4.14
N GLY A 53 4.06 -20.32 -3.39
CA GLY A 53 3.11 -20.81 -2.37
C GLY A 53 2.82 -19.73 -1.32
N TRP A 54 1.60 -19.70 -0.80
CA TRP A 54 1.08 -18.79 0.23
C TRP A 54 1.24 -17.27 -0.05
N THR A 55 1.37 -16.90 -1.30
CA THR A 55 1.50 -15.50 -1.73
C THR A 55 0.27 -14.95 -2.44
N GLU A 56 -0.87 -15.56 -2.21
CA GLU A 56 -2.15 -15.16 -2.82
C GLU A 56 -2.61 -13.76 -2.40
N TRP A 57 -1.93 -13.10 -1.47
CA TRP A 57 -2.19 -11.72 -1.09
C TRP A 57 -2.11 -10.72 -2.27
N THR A 58 -1.53 -11.12 -3.39
CA THR A 58 -1.42 -10.32 -4.60
C THR A 58 -2.53 -10.56 -5.63
N GLN A 59 -3.40 -11.54 -5.43
CA GLN A 59 -4.45 -11.90 -6.40
C GLN A 59 -5.40 -10.74 -6.68
N GLY A 60 -5.77 -10.00 -5.64
CA GLY A 60 -6.62 -8.83 -5.78
C GLY A 60 -5.98 -7.71 -6.59
N PHE A 61 -4.68 -7.58 -6.56
CA PHE A 61 -3.97 -6.60 -7.38
C PHE A 61 -4.01 -6.96 -8.87
N GLN A 62 -3.89 -8.26 -9.20
CA GLN A 62 -3.97 -8.71 -10.59
C GLN A 62 -5.29 -8.31 -11.24
N PHE A 63 -6.42 -8.57 -10.58
CA PHE A 63 -7.73 -8.24 -11.12
C PHE A 63 -8.10 -6.77 -10.89
N GLY A 64 -7.63 -6.21 -9.79
CA GLY A 64 -7.75 -4.79 -9.46
C GLY A 64 -7.12 -3.87 -10.51
N LEU A 65 -5.98 -4.26 -11.10
CA LEU A 65 -5.36 -3.56 -12.22
C LEU A 65 -6.33 -3.37 -13.39
N ALA A 66 -7.13 -4.38 -13.71
CA ALA A 66 -8.09 -4.29 -14.81
C ALA A 66 -9.27 -3.37 -14.48
N PHE A 67 -9.73 -3.31 -13.22
CA PHE A 67 -10.71 -2.31 -12.77
C PHE A 67 -10.16 -0.89 -12.87
N LEU A 68 -8.92 -0.66 -12.41
CA LEU A 68 -8.29 0.66 -12.51
C LEU A 68 -8.06 1.09 -13.96
N HIS A 69 -7.72 0.14 -14.83
CA HIS A 69 -7.55 0.42 -16.26
C HIS A 69 -8.87 0.82 -16.91
N PHE A 70 -9.96 0.10 -16.62
CA PHE A 70 -11.29 0.51 -17.07
C PHE A 70 -11.66 1.90 -16.55
N ASP A 71 -11.46 2.16 -15.27
CA ASP A 71 -11.76 3.46 -14.66
C ASP A 71 -11.06 4.63 -15.36
N ALA A 72 -9.83 4.40 -15.79
CA ALA A 72 -9.00 5.41 -16.44
C ALA A 72 -9.27 5.58 -17.93
N THR A 73 -9.73 4.53 -18.62
CA THR A 73 -9.77 4.47 -20.09
C THR A 73 -11.13 4.17 -20.70
N GLY A 74 -12.08 3.63 -19.89
CA GLY A 74 -13.36 3.13 -20.41
C GLY A 74 -13.24 1.81 -21.17
N ASP A 75 -12.11 1.06 -21.06
CA ASP A 75 -11.93 -0.20 -21.79
C ASP A 75 -12.81 -1.32 -21.24
N GLU A 76 -13.92 -1.58 -21.93
CA GLU A 76 -14.90 -2.60 -21.54
C GLU A 76 -14.33 -4.03 -21.48
N LYS A 77 -13.24 -4.32 -22.19
CA LYS A 77 -12.58 -5.63 -22.10
C LYS A 77 -11.91 -5.80 -20.74
N SER A 78 -11.28 -4.75 -20.23
CA SER A 78 -10.71 -4.73 -18.89
C SER A 78 -11.79 -4.89 -17.82
N LEU A 79 -12.93 -4.21 -17.95
CA LEU A 79 -14.06 -4.36 -17.01
C LEU A 79 -14.61 -5.79 -17.00
N ALA A 80 -14.89 -6.35 -18.18
CA ALA A 80 -15.42 -7.70 -18.30
C ALA A 80 -14.46 -8.74 -17.71
N LEU A 81 -13.16 -8.59 -17.98
CA LEU A 81 -12.11 -9.45 -17.40
C LEU A 81 -12.09 -9.34 -15.87
N ALA A 82 -12.07 -8.11 -15.34
CA ALA A 82 -11.99 -7.86 -13.89
C ALA A 82 -13.19 -8.47 -13.16
N LYS A 83 -14.42 -8.23 -13.65
CA LYS A 83 -15.66 -8.79 -13.09
C LYS A 83 -15.66 -10.32 -13.11
N ALA A 84 -15.39 -10.93 -14.28
CA ALA A 84 -15.41 -12.38 -14.44
C ALA A 84 -14.37 -13.07 -13.55
N LYS A 85 -13.15 -12.51 -13.46
CA LYS A 85 -12.07 -13.09 -12.64
C LYS A 85 -12.34 -12.89 -11.15
N THR A 86 -12.89 -11.75 -10.73
CA THR A 86 -13.29 -11.51 -9.35
C THR A 86 -14.32 -12.54 -8.87
N VAL A 87 -15.40 -12.74 -9.63
CA VAL A 87 -16.42 -13.74 -9.30
C VAL A 87 -15.82 -15.14 -9.22
N LYS A 88 -14.95 -15.50 -10.17
CA LYS A 88 -14.44 -16.86 -10.28
C LYS A 88 -13.37 -17.21 -9.23
N TYR A 89 -12.52 -16.26 -8.83
CA TYR A 89 -11.31 -16.58 -8.07
C TYR A 89 -11.18 -15.89 -6.72
N MET A 90 -11.96 -14.84 -6.44
CA MET A 90 -11.74 -14.06 -5.21
C MET A 90 -12.53 -14.53 -3.99
N ALA A 91 -13.47 -15.46 -4.12
CA ALA A 91 -14.31 -15.90 -3.00
C ALA A 91 -13.49 -16.46 -1.81
N SER A 92 -12.43 -17.25 -2.09
CA SER A 92 -11.56 -17.79 -1.03
C SER A 92 -10.81 -16.71 -0.25
N HIS A 93 -10.53 -15.57 -0.86
CA HIS A 93 -9.86 -14.44 -0.21
C HIS A 93 -10.78 -13.66 0.74
N VAL A 94 -12.09 -13.73 0.52
CA VAL A 94 -13.08 -13.12 1.42
C VAL A 94 -13.06 -13.76 2.82
N SER A 95 -12.86 -15.08 2.87
CA SER A 95 -12.87 -15.88 4.10
C SER A 95 -11.48 -16.36 4.55
N HIS A 96 -10.39 -15.82 4.00
CA HIS A 96 -9.04 -16.29 4.27
C HIS A 96 -8.56 -15.92 5.68
N ILE A 97 -8.72 -16.81 6.64
CA ILE A 97 -8.34 -16.58 8.05
C ILE A 97 -6.83 -16.56 8.30
N GLY A 98 -6.02 -17.02 7.34
CA GLY A 98 -4.55 -17.21 7.48
C GLY A 98 -3.72 -15.94 7.29
N VAL A 99 -4.29 -14.86 6.76
CA VAL A 99 -3.56 -13.65 6.38
C VAL A 99 -4.21 -12.37 6.91
N HIS A 100 -3.46 -11.28 6.93
CA HIS A 100 -3.91 -9.93 7.27
C HIS A 100 -4.17 -9.04 6.05
N ASP A 101 -4.14 -9.61 4.83
CA ASP A 101 -4.08 -8.88 3.55
C ASP A 101 -5.45 -8.61 2.93
N HIS A 102 -6.54 -8.70 3.70
CA HIS A 102 -7.91 -8.53 3.22
C HIS A 102 -8.15 -7.22 2.48
N GLY A 103 -7.57 -6.12 2.99
CA GLY A 103 -7.68 -4.81 2.37
C GLY A 103 -6.92 -4.71 1.04
N PHE A 104 -5.88 -5.52 0.82
CA PHE A 104 -5.18 -5.59 -0.45
C PHE A 104 -5.99 -6.38 -1.49
N ASN A 105 -6.51 -7.52 -1.11
CA ASN A 105 -7.25 -8.40 -2.03
C ASN A 105 -8.66 -7.90 -2.33
N ASN A 106 -9.47 -7.69 -1.29
CA ASN A 106 -10.91 -7.55 -1.46
C ASN A 106 -11.34 -6.10 -1.76
N VAL A 107 -10.63 -5.10 -1.24
CA VAL A 107 -10.90 -3.70 -1.59
C VAL A 107 -10.43 -3.39 -3.02
N SER A 108 -9.34 -4.02 -3.48
CA SER A 108 -8.85 -3.84 -4.86
C SER A 108 -9.76 -4.48 -5.91
N THR A 109 -10.61 -5.43 -5.53
CA THR A 109 -11.56 -6.12 -6.44
C THR A 109 -12.99 -5.70 -6.17
N TYR A 110 -13.65 -6.29 -5.19
CA TYR A 110 -15.04 -5.97 -4.81
C TYR A 110 -15.22 -4.48 -4.49
N GLY A 111 -14.24 -3.87 -3.82
CA GLY A 111 -14.26 -2.45 -3.51
C GLY A 111 -14.24 -1.58 -4.76
N ASN A 112 -13.37 -1.87 -5.73
CA ASN A 112 -13.34 -1.13 -6.99
C ASN A 112 -14.61 -1.33 -7.81
N GLN A 113 -15.18 -2.54 -7.89
CA GLN A 113 -16.44 -2.77 -8.60
C GLN A 113 -17.59 -1.98 -7.96
N ARG A 114 -17.70 -2.03 -6.61
CA ARG A 114 -18.68 -1.24 -5.85
C ARG A 114 -18.54 0.26 -6.15
N ARG A 115 -17.31 0.78 -6.04
CA ARG A 115 -17.01 2.20 -6.26
C ARG A 115 -17.40 2.66 -7.67
N LEU A 116 -17.02 1.92 -8.70
CA LEU A 116 -17.38 2.24 -10.09
C LEU A 116 -18.88 2.28 -10.30
N MET A 117 -19.65 1.42 -9.62
CA MET A 117 -21.12 1.43 -9.67
C MET A 117 -21.71 2.67 -9.00
N LEU A 118 -21.21 3.01 -7.80
CA LEU A 118 -21.70 4.18 -7.05
C LEU A 118 -21.28 5.51 -7.69
N GLU A 119 -20.16 5.55 -8.39
CA GLU A 119 -19.72 6.69 -9.18
C GLU A 119 -20.45 6.81 -10.55
N GLY A 120 -21.33 5.85 -10.88
CA GLY A 120 -22.06 5.83 -12.17
C GLY A 120 -21.17 5.56 -13.39
N LYS A 121 -19.96 5.01 -13.19
CA LYS A 121 -19.05 4.66 -14.29
C LYS A 121 -19.40 3.34 -14.95
N ILE A 122 -20.12 2.48 -14.25
CA ILE A 122 -20.74 1.27 -14.80
C ILE A 122 -22.24 1.27 -14.48
N PRO A 123 -23.06 0.57 -15.27
CA PRO A 123 -24.50 0.48 -15.00
C PRO A 123 -24.77 -0.02 -13.58
N PHE A 124 -25.72 0.64 -12.90
CA PHE A 124 -26.13 0.22 -11.57
C PHE A 124 -26.87 -1.12 -11.66
N ASN A 125 -26.46 -2.05 -10.81
CA ASN A 125 -27.10 -3.36 -10.64
C ASN A 125 -27.16 -3.69 -9.14
N GLN A 126 -28.37 -3.82 -8.60
CA GLN A 126 -28.57 -4.02 -7.18
C GLN A 126 -28.01 -5.37 -6.69
N ASP A 127 -28.10 -6.43 -7.49
CA ASP A 127 -27.59 -7.75 -7.10
C ASP A 127 -26.05 -7.76 -7.09
N GLU A 128 -25.41 -7.11 -8.06
CA GLU A 128 -23.97 -6.93 -8.07
C GLU A 128 -23.50 -6.06 -6.89
N LEU A 129 -24.22 -5.01 -6.55
CA LEU A 129 -23.93 -4.18 -5.38
C LEU A 129 -24.03 -5.00 -4.09
N ASN A 130 -25.13 -5.72 -3.91
CA ASN A 130 -25.35 -6.57 -2.74
C ASN A 130 -24.26 -7.64 -2.61
N TYR A 131 -23.87 -8.27 -3.72
CA TYR A 131 -22.80 -9.25 -3.78
C TYR A 131 -21.44 -8.66 -3.39
N THR A 132 -21.07 -7.50 -3.93
CA THR A 132 -19.79 -6.85 -3.61
C THR A 132 -19.75 -6.37 -2.15
N GLU A 133 -20.86 -5.81 -1.65
CA GLU A 133 -20.95 -5.36 -0.27
C GLU A 133 -20.96 -6.53 0.73
N LEU A 134 -21.60 -7.66 0.41
CA LEU A 134 -21.51 -8.85 1.24
C LEU A 134 -20.07 -9.36 1.35
N ALA A 135 -19.34 -9.42 0.22
CA ALA A 135 -17.95 -9.82 0.22
C ALA A 135 -17.07 -8.89 1.09
N LEU A 136 -17.26 -7.57 1.00
CA LEU A 136 -16.55 -6.59 1.81
C LEU A 136 -16.89 -6.68 3.30
N LYS A 137 -18.16 -6.87 3.65
CA LYS A 137 -18.63 -7.09 5.03
C LYS A 137 -17.97 -8.32 5.66
N VAL A 138 -18.04 -9.46 4.97
CA VAL A 138 -17.45 -10.72 5.45
C VAL A 138 -15.93 -10.58 5.57
N SER A 139 -15.27 -10.01 4.57
CA SER A 139 -13.83 -9.78 4.57
C SER A 139 -13.37 -8.93 5.77
N GLY A 140 -14.09 -7.85 6.07
CA GLY A 140 -13.79 -7.02 7.25
C GLY A 140 -13.99 -7.77 8.57
N ALA A 141 -15.04 -8.56 8.69
CA ALA A 141 -15.29 -9.38 9.89
C ALA A 141 -14.20 -10.45 10.09
N VAL A 142 -13.80 -11.15 9.02
CA VAL A 142 -12.73 -12.16 9.07
C VAL A 142 -11.39 -11.52 9.49
N GLN A 143 -11.05 -10.38 8.93
CA GLN A 143 -9.83 -9.66 9.33
C GLN A 143 -9.91 -9.17 10.78
N ALA A 144 -11.06 -8.69 11.24
CA ALA A 144 -11.27 -8.24 12.62
C ALA A 144 -11.14 -9.38 13.64
N ALA A 145 -11.42 -10.63 13.26
CA ALA A 145 -11.25 -11.79 14.11
C ALA A 145 -9.77 -12.13 14.38
N ARG A 146 -8.86 -11.69 13.51
CA ARG A 146 -7.41 -11.83 13.69
C ARG A 146 -6.84 -10.76 14.62
N PHE A 147 -7.18 -10.80 15.89
CA PHE A 147 -6.86 -9.70 16.80
C PHE A 147 -6.16 -10.17 18.07
N SER A 148 -5.09 -9.46 18.44
CA SER A 148 -4.39 -9.65 19.71
C SER A 148 -4.54 -8.39 20.57
N THR A 149 -4.76 -8.58 21.87
CA THR A 149 -4.74 -7.52 22.87
C THR A 149 -3.31 -7.23 23.33
N THR A 150 -3.06 -6.00 23.81
CA THR A 150 -1.79 -5.64 24.41
C THR A 150 -1.97 -5.24 25.87
N ALA A 151 -0.89 -5.30 26.67
CA ALA A 151 -0.86 -4.78 28.04
C ALA A 151 -1.05 -3.25 28.12
N TYR A 152 -1.09 -2.58 26.98
CA TYR A 152 -1.10 -1.11 26.88
C TYR A 152 -2.47 -0.52 26.49
N GLY A 153 -3.51 -1.33 26.44
CA GLY A 153 -4.89 -0.98 26.10
C GLY A 153 -5.24 -1.36 24.65
N PRO A 154 -4.86 -0.56 23.62
CA PRO A 154 -5.18 -0.91 22.24
C PRO A 154 -4.52 -2.21 21.78
N GLY A 155 -5.27 -3.00 20.98
CA GLY A 155 -4.76 -4.21 20.38
C GLY A 155 -4.37 -4.03 18.90
N TYR A 156 -4.18 -5.13 18.18
CA TYR A 156 -3.79 -5.09 16.77
C TYR A 156 -4.29 -6.30 15.98
N VAL A 157 -4.51 -6.12 14.70
CA VAL A 157 -4.68 -7.22 13.74
C VAL A 157 -3.32 -7.85 13.52
N TYR A 158 -3.18 -9.13 13.85
CA TYR A 158 -1.88 -9.80 13.77
C TYR A 158 -1.57 -10.31 12.36
N SER A 159 -0.27 -10.35 12.04
CA SER A 159 0.25 -10.80 10.75
C SER A 159 0.11 -12.31 10.55
N PHE A 160 0.51 -12.81 9.37
CA PHE A 160 0.55 -14.24 9.10
C PHE A 160 1.59 -14.98 9.98
N ASN A 161 2.55 -14.28 10.59
CA ASN A 161 3.50 -14.87 11.55
C ASN A 161 2.83 -15.33 12.86
N GLY A 162 1.59 -14.88 13.10
CA GLY A 162 0.79 -15.32 14.26
C GLY A 162 0.49 -14.21 15.27
N PRO A 163 -0.24 -14.56 16.36
CA PRO A 163 -0.79 -13.59 17.29
C PRO A 163 0.21 -12.68 18.01
N HIS A 164 1.50 -13.01 17.99
CA HIS A 164 2.58 -12.23 18.61
C HIS A 164 3.12 -11.13 17.69
N SER A 165 2.71 -11.08 16.43
CA SER A 165 3.36 -10.31 15.38
C SER A 165 2.45 -9.20 14.83
N LEU A 166 2.92 -7.96 14.94
CA LEU A 166 2.32 -6.77 14.34
C LEU A 166 3.21 -6.27 13.18
N PHE A 167 2.70 -6.33 11.95
CA PHE A 167 3.38 -5.80 10.76
C PHE A 167 2.98 -4.35 10.45
N ALA A 168 3.93 -3.58 9.97
CA ALA A 168 3.73 -2.21 9.54
C ALA A 168 2.80 -2.06 8.32
N ASP A 169 2.81 -3.03 7.40
CA ASP A 169 1.99 -3.02 6.18
C ASP A 169 0.49 -3.21 6.44
N THR A 170 0.15 -3.87 7.56
CA THR A 170 -1.24 -4.14 7.95
C THR A 170 -2.08 -2.88 8.09
N ILE A 171 -1.48 -1.71 8.38
CA ILE A 171 -2.22 -0.44 8.46
C ILE A 171 -2.97 -0.14 7.17
N ARG A 172 -2.40 -0.42 6.00
CA ARG A 172 -3.11 -0.20 4.74
C ARG A 172 -4.19 -1.26 4.49
N SER A 173 -4.05 -2.45 5.05
CA SER A 173 -5.09 -3.49 4.99
C SER A 173 -6.32 -3.17 5.86
N MET A 174 -6.24 -2.21 6.79
CA MET A 174 -7.38 -1.74 7.58
C MET A 174 -8.52 -1.17 6.74
N ARG A 175 -8.30 -0.89 5.47
CA ARG A 175 -9.33 -0.52 4.50
C ARG A 175 -10.53 -1.49 4.53
N SER A 176 -10.29 -2.79 4.70
CA SER A 176 -11.37 -3.79 4.78
C SER A 176 -12.27 -3.60 6.00
N LEU A 177 -11.70 -3.24 7.16
CA LEU A 177 -12.46 -3.01 8.38
C LEU A 177 -13.31 -1.75 8.30
N VAL A 178 -12.72 -0.65 7.81
CA VAL A 178 -13.42 0.63 7.78
C VAL A 178 -14.51 0.66 6.71
N VAL A 179 -14.30 0.00 5.56
CA VAL A 179 -15.37 -0.16 4.55
C VAL A 179 -16.49 -1.04 5.09
N ALA A 180 -16.19 -2.17 5.73
CA ALA A 180 -17.22 -3.03 6.33
C ALA A 180 -17.99 -2.30 7.45
N HIS A 181 -17.31 -1.47 8.25
CA HIS A 181 -17.97 -0.60 9.23
C HIS A 181 -18.91 0.41 8.55
N GLN A 182 -18.46 1.09 7.49
CA GLN A 182 -19.28 2.04 6.72
C GLN A 182 -20.54 1.37 6.15
N LEU A 183 -20.44 0.07 5.83
CA LEU A 183 -21.57 -0.76 5.37
C LEU A 183 -22.45 -1.26 6.52
N GLY A 184 -22.25 -0.77 7.75
CA GLY A 184 -23.05 -1.11 8.93
C GLY A 184 -22.77 -2.51 9.50
N HIS A 185 -21.63 -3.12 9.19
CA HIS A 185 -21.30 -4.48 9.62
C HIS A 185 -20.55 -4.52 10.95
N VAL A 186 -20.69 -5.65 11.64
CA VAL A 186 -19.99 -5.98 12.88
C VAL A 186 -19.46 -7.41 12.82
N LEU A 187 -18.41 -7.71 13.58
CA LEU A 187 -18.02 -9.10 13.83
C LEU A 187 -18.82 -9.62 15.04
N MET A 188 -19.63 -10.64 14.82
CA MET A 188 -20.29 -11.34 15.92
C MET A 188 -19.32 -12.30 16.60
N GLY A 189 -19.17 -12.17 17.90
CA GLY A 189 -18.32 -13.01 18.73
C GLY A 189 -19.10 -13.94 19.65
N GLU A 190 -18.40 -14.59 20.55
CA GLU A 190 -18.98 -15.50 21.54
C GLU A 190 -20.05 -14.80 22.40
N GLY A 191 -21.15 -15.52 22.67
CA GLY A 191 -22.27 -15.00 23.45
C GLY A 191 -22.97 -13.82 22.78
N ASP A 192 -23.03 -13.81 21.45
CA ASP A 192 -23.66 -12.78 20.61
C ASP A 192 -23.12 -11.36 20.83
N LYS A 193 -21.88 -11.23 21.29
CA LYS A 193 -21.25 -9.93 21.53
C LYS A 193 -20.71 -9.33 20.23
N PRO A 194 -21.26 -8.17 19.78
CA PRO A 194 -20.75 -7.54 18.57
C PRO A 194 -19.41 -6.85 18.81
N THR A 195 -18.49 -7.00 17.90
CA THR A 195 -17.24 -6.23 17.83
C THR A 195 -17.34 -5.14 16.77
N ASN A 196 -17.09 -3.90 17.15
CA ASN A 196 -17.09 -2.76 16.24
C ASN A 196 -15.82 -2.77 15.38
N LEU A 197 -16.00 -2.79 14.06
CA LEU A 197 -14.89 -2.90 13.10
C LEU A 197 -14.05 -1.61 13.03
N LEU A 198 -14.67 -0.44 13.20
CA LEU A 198 -13.94 0.84 13.28
C LEU A 198 -13.03 0.85 14.51
N HIS A 199 -13.51 0.41 15.67
CA HIS A 199 -12.68 0.35 16.88
C HIS A 199 -11.48 -0.59 16.69
N ARG A 200 -11.65 -1.75 16.02
CA ARG A 200 -10.54 -2.65 15.66
C ARG A 200 -9.51 -1.96 14.77
N ALA A 201 -9.96 -1.20 13.78
CA ALA A 201 -9.06 -0.45 12.88
C ALA A 201 -8.30 0.66 13.63
N LEU A 202 -9.00 1.41 14.50
CA LEU A 202 -8.39 2.48 15.31
C LEU A 202 -7.39 1.93 16.34
N ASP A 203 -7.71 0.83 17.00
CA ASP A 203 -6.79 0.15 17.92
C ASP A 203 -5.54 -0.32 17.20
N HIS A 204 -5.71 -0.94 16.04
CA HIS A 204 -4.57 -1.35 15.21
C HIS A 204 -3.70 -0.16 14.82
N ALA A 205 -4.30 0.94 14.36
CA ALA A 205 -3.57 2.14 13.98
C ALA A 205 -2.81 2.76 15.16
N LYS A 206 -3.41 2.84 16.36
CA LYS A 206 -2.74 3.33 17.57
C LYS A 206 -1.55 2.44 17.96
N THR A 207 -1.73 1.13 17.91
CA THR A 207 -0.67 0.17 18.26
C THR A 207 0.46 0.23 17.24
N THR A 208 0.15 0.33 15.95
CA THR A 208 1.13 0.50 14.88
C THR A 208 1.93 1.80 15.06
N ALA A 209 1.27 2.94 15.30
CA ALA A 209 1.94 4.21 15.56
C ALA A 209 2.88 4.12 16.77
N ARG A 210 2.45 3.46 17.84
CA ARG A 210 3.23 3.35 19.08
C ARG A 210 4.45 2.45 18.96
N PHE A 211 4.34 1.31 18.26
CA PHE A 211 5.36 0.27 18.31
C PHE A 211 6.16 0.12 17.02
N ASN A 212 5.57 0.36 15.85
CA ASN A 212 6.31 0.27 14.59
C ASN A 212 6.94 1.61 14.17
N VAL A 213 6.37 2.77 14.57
CA VAL A 213 6.87 4.09 14.17
C VAL A 213 7.65 4.73 15.31
N TYR A 214 8.77 5.35 14.97
CA TYR A 214 9.65 6.07 15.88
C TYR A 214 9.47 7.58 15.68
N PHE A 215 9.49 8.35 16.78
CA PHE A 215 9.21 9.77 16.73
C PHE A 215 10.39 10.68 17.13
N GLY A 216 11.55 10.09 17.46
CA GLY A 216 12.71 10.83 17.96
C GLY A 216 12.49 11.32 19.40
N GLU A 217 11.73 10.57 20.21
CA GLU A 217 11.35 10.92 21.59
C GLU A 217 12.15 10.14 22.65
N GLY A 218 13.22 9.45 22.23
CA GLY A 218 14.12 8.74 23.15
C GLY A 218 13.66 7.36 23.57
N ARG A 219 12.84 6.69 22.74
CA ARG A 219 12.34 5.35 23.01
C ARG A 219 13.48 4.31 23.16
N ASP A 220 14.49 4.40 22.33
CA ASP A 220 15.71 3.60 22.36
C ASP A 220 16.85 4.31 21.62
N SER A 221 18.05 3.70 21.56
CA SER A 221 19.21 4.26 20.86
C SER A 221 19.06 4.34 19.33
N TYR A 222 18.02 3.72 18.78
CA TYR A 222 17.69 3.75 17.34
C TYR A 222 16.48 4.62 17.04
N ASP A 223 16.04 5.46 17.98
CA ASP A 223 14.87 6.31 17.85
C ASP A 223 15.17 7.53 16.96
N VAL A 224 15.12 7.29 15.66
CA VAL A 224 15.17 8.34 14.63
C VAL A 224 13.74 8.67 14.20
N ARG A 225 13.37 9.96 14.26
CA ARG A 225 12.02 10.42 13.88
C ARG A 225 11.66 9.97 12.46
N GLY A 226 10.55 9.24 12.33
CA GLY A 226 10.03 8.69 11.07
C GLY A 226 10.58 7.33 10.68
N ARG A 227 11.54 6.78 11.41
CA ARG A 227 11.98 5.38 11.22
C ARG A 227 10.82 4.43 11.48
N VAL A 228 10.77 3.33 10.73
CA VAL A 228 9.74 2.30 10.84
C VAL A 228 10.40 0.93 11.06
N ALA A 229 10.06 0.26 12.15
CA ALA A 229 10.31 -1.18 12.30
C ALA A 229 9.22 -1.94 11.53
N HIS A 230 9.61 -2.86 10.66
CA HIS A 230 8.65 -3.64 9.87
C HIS A 230 7.72 -4.44 10.77
N GLU A 231 8.25 -5.06 11.82
CA GLU A 231 7.51 -5.92 12.72
C GLU A 231 7.76 -5.52 14.19
N SER A 232 6.72 -5.66 15.00
CA SER A 232 6.79 -5.53 16.46
C SER A 232 6.32 -6.83 17.10
N ILE A 233 7.12 -7.36 18.04
CA ILE A 233 6.87 -8.62 18.70
C ILE A 233 6.29 -8.41 20.11
N PHE A 234 5.21 -9.12 20.39
CA PHE A 234 4.52 -9.10 21.68
C PHE A 234 4.54 -10.47 22.36
N ASN A 235 4.53 -10.49 23.69
CA ASN A 235 4.34 -11.70 24.46
C ASN A 235 2.86 -12.10 24.43
N ARG A 236 2.56 -13.32 24.03
CA ARG A 236 1.20 -13.83 23.92
C ARG A 236 0.49 -14.02 25.27
N ASN A 237 1.24 -14.21 26.36
CA ASN A 237 0.66 -14.52 27.66
C ASN A 237 0.22 -13.26 28.41
N ASP A 238 0.97 -12.16 28.28
CA ASP A 238 0.75 -10.93 29.03
C ASP A 238 0.52 -9.67 28.16
N GLY A 239 0.65 -9.79 26.83
CA GLY A 239 0.50 -8.69 25.90
C GLY A 239 1.60 -7.63 25.94
N ASN A 240 2.70 -7.88 26.66
CA ASN A 240 3.82 -6.94 26.72
C ASN A 240 4.63 -6.91 25.44
N TYR A 241 5.05 -5.71 25.01
CA TYR A 241 5.98 -5.53 23.91
C TYR A 241 7.35 -6.11 24.24
N ARG A 242 7.94 -6.84 23.30
CA ARG A 242 9.24 -7.51 23.47
C ARG A 242 10.37 -6.77 22.76
N CYS A 243 10.26 -6.65 21.45
CA CYS A 243 11.31 -6.06 20.62
C CYS A 243 10.77 -5.68 19.22
N PRO A 244 11.49 -4.80 18.49
CA PRO A 244 11.32 -4.70 17.05
C PRO A 244 11.87 -5.96 16.37
N SER A 245 11.30 -6.28 15.21
CA SER A 245 11.76 -7.35 14.32
C SER A 245 11.66 -6.90 12.87
N SER A 246 12.15 -7.71 11.95
CA SER A 246 12.02 -7.46 10.53
C SER A 246 12.02 -8.76 9.76
N GLN A 247 10.94 -9.02 9.04
CA GLN A 247 10.85 -10.20 8.20
C GLN A 247 11.33 -9.91 6.77
N GLN A 248 10.96 -8.77 6.21
CA GLN A 248 11.29 -8.39 4.84
C GLN A 248 12.41 -7.34 4.74
N GLY A 249 12.69 -6.59 5.80
CA GLY A 249 13.80 -5.64 5.88
C GLY A 249 15.13 -6.29 6.25
N PHE A 250 16.19 -5.52 6.17
CA PHE A 250 17.55 -5.96 6.51
C PHE A 250 17.70 -6.19 8.01
N SER A 251 17.14 -5.30 8.83
CA SER A 251 17.34 -5.29 10.28
C SER A 251 16.12 -4.71 10.99
N PRO A 252 15.83 -5.09 12.25
CA PRO A 252 14.82 -4.42 13.05
C PRO A 252 15.16 -2.96 13.41
N PHE A 253 16.43 -2.56 13.25
CA PHE A 253 16.94 -1.23 13.59
C PHE A 253 17.06 -0.30 12.39
N THR A 254 16.80 -0.79 11.19
CA THR A 254 16.75 -0.03 9.95
C THR A 254 15.32 0.07 9.44
N THR A 255 15.10 0.73 8.33
CA THR A 255 13.78 0.85 7.72
C THR A 255 13.75 0.12 6.38
N TRP A 256 12.98 -0.95 6.33
CA TRP A 256 12.52 -1.51 5.06
C TRP A 256 11.61 -0.49 4.38
N THR A 257 12.05 0.04 3.23
CA THR A 257 11.44 1.24 2.64
C THR A 257 10.02 1.01 2.15
N ARG A 258 9.69 -0.21 1.71
CA ARG A 258 8.30 -0.57 1.38
C ARG A 258 7.41 -0.66 2.63
N GLY A 259 7.94 -1.14 3.76
CA GLY A 259 7.22 -1.10 5.04
C GLY A 259 6.87 0.32 5.47
N ALA A 260 7.83 1.25 5.34
CA ALA A 260 7.57 2.67 5.58
C ALA A 260 6.56 3.26 4.59
N ALA A 261 6.62 2.87 3.32
CA ALA A 261 5.67 3.32 2.30
C ALA A 261 4.22 2.89 2.64
N TRP A 262 4.02 1.68 3.17
CA TRP A 262 2.71 1.24 3.66
C TRP A 262 2.19 2.09 4.81
N ILE A 263 3.06 2.49 5.75
CA ILE A 263 2.71 3.42 6.83
C ILE A 263 2.29 4.78 6.26
N ILE A 264 3.08 5.36 5.36
CA ILE A 264 2.79 6.65 4.73
C ILE A 264 1.43 6.63 4.03
N CYS A 265 1.18 5.62 3.19
CA CYS A 265 -0.06 5.50 2.44
C CYS A 265 -1.25 5.16 3.34
N GLY A 266 -1.07 4.21 4.25
CA GLY A 266 -2.15 3.73 5.11
C GLY A 266 -2.70 4.80 6.05
N TYR A 267 -1.84 5.58 6.72
CA TYR A 267 -2.32 6.67 7.56
C TYR A 267 -2.94 7.82 6.76
N ALA A 268 -2.43 8.13 5.56
CA ALA A 268 -3.03 9.13 4.71
C ALA A 268 -4.44 8.72 4.26
N GLU A 269 -4.64 7.46 3.86
CA GLU A 269 -5.97 6.91 3.52
C GLU A 269 -6.91 6.88 4.73
N GLN A 270 -6.40 6.57 5.93
CA GLN A 270 -7.22 6.60 7.14
C GLN A 270 -7.63 8.03 7.54
N LEU A 271 -6.79 9.04 7.31
CA LEU A 271 -7.17 10.44 7.52
C LEU A 271 -8.33 10.85 6.60
N GLU A 272 -8.27 10.49 5.32
CA GLU A 272 -9.38 10.71 4.38
C GLU A 272 -10.67 10.03 4.84
N PHE A 273 -10.57 8.79 5.30
CA PHE A 273 -11.72 8.04 5.81
C PHE A 273 -12.31 8.67 7.08
N LEU A 274 -11.48 9.15 8.02
CA LEU A 274 -11.96 9.79 9.25
C LEU A 274 -12.87 10.98 8.98
N ASP A 275 -12.70 11.69 7.87
CA ASP A 275 -13.58 12.81 7.51
C ASP A 275 -15.03 12.37 7.23
N THR A 276 -15.25 11.10 6.92
CA THR A 276 -16.59 10.52 6.69
C THR A 276 -17.26 9.99 7.97
N VAL A 277 -16.49 9.85 9.07
CA VAL A 277 -16.95 9.25 10.33
C VAL A 277 -17.56 10.31 11.25
N SER A 278 -18.64 10.01 11.96
CA SER A 278 -19.20 10.92 12.98
C SER A 278 -18.25 11.10 14.16
N GLY A 279 -18.29 12.27 14.85
CA GLY A 279 -17.48 12.53 16.03
C GLY A 279 -17.73 11.51 17.13
N SER A 280 -19.00 11.20 17.40
CA SER A 280 -19.41 10.25 18.45
C SER A 280 -18.88 8.83 18.23
N SER A 281 -18.70 8.40 16.98
CA SER A 281 -18.09 7.10 16.68
C SER A 281 -16.61 6.99 17.09
N LEU A 282 -15.96 8.11 17.37
CA LEU A 282 -14.55 8.19 17.76
C LEU A 282 -14.34 8.38 19.27
N ASP A 283 -15.43 8.59 20.06
CA ASP A 283 -15.33 8.90 21.49
C ASP A 283 -14.61 7.79 22.28
N ALA A 284 -14.94 6.53 22.01
CA ALA A 284 -14.27 5.38 22.63
C ALA A 284 -12.77 5.28 22.27
N ALA A 285 -12.36 5.93 21.19
CA ALA A 285 -10.97 6.00 20.77
C ALA A 285 -10.23 7.26 21.31
N GLY A 286 -10.85 8.04 22.18
CA GLY A 286 -10.30 9.28 22.74
C GLY A 286 -10.73 10.54 22.00
N GLY A 287 -11.70 10.44 21.11
CA GLY A 287 -12.28 11.52 20.34
C GLY A 287 -11.54 11.86 19.04
N ARG A 288 -12.22 12.60 18.17
CA ARG A 288 -11.72 12.96 16.84
C ARG A 288 -10.33 13.59 16.87
N ARG A 289 -10.14 14.58 17.72
CA ARG A 289 -8.89 15.33 17.78
C ARG A 289 -7.71 14.43 18.11
N ALA A 290 -7.79 13.61 19.14
CA ALA A 290 -6.70 12.73 19.56
C ALA A 290 -6.32 11.71 18.46
N VAL A 291 -7.32 11.14 17.78
CA VAL A 291 -7.10 10.19 16.68
C VAL A 291 -6.47 10.90 15.49
N THR A 292 -7.01 12.04 15.07
CA THR A 292 -6.51 12.80 13.93
C THR A 292 -5.08 13.30 14.16
N ASP A 293 -4.80 13.89 15.36
CA ASP A 293 -3.46 14.38 15.70
C ASP A 293 -2.41 13.24 15.65
N LEU A 294 -2.75 12.05 16.16
CA LEU A 294 -1.86 10.90 16.09
C LEU A 294 -1.60 10.46 14.65
N PHE A 295 -2.64 10.40 13.82
CA PHE A 295 -2.50 9.95 12.42
C PHE A 295 -1.69 10.97 11.60
N VAL A 296 -1.93 12.26 11.80
CA VAL A 296 -1.14 13.34 11.18
C VAL A 296 0.31 13.30 11.65
N LYS A 297 0.56 13.16 12.96
CA LYS A 297 1.92 13.02 13.52
C LYS A 297 2.66 11.86 12.85
N THR A 298 1.99 10.71 12.73
CA THR A 298 2.57 9.49 12.17
C THR A 298 2.86 9.63 10.67
N ALA A 299 1.88 10.09 9.89
CA ALA A 299 2.03 10.29 8.46
C ALA A 299 3.12 11.32 8.13
N ARG A 300 3.19 12.43 8.88
CA ARG A 300 4.23 13.46 8.70
C ARG A 300 5.61 12.93 9.05
N ALA A 301 5.77 12.27 10.21
CA ALA A 301 7.07 11.78 10.65
C ALA A 301 7.69 10.84 9.62
N THR A 302 6.91 9.87 9.13
CA THR A 302 7.37 8.89 8.15
C THR A 302 7.59 9.48 6.76
N SER A 303 6.74 10.43 6.34
CA SER A 303 6.89 11.15 5.08
C SER A 303 8.13 12.05 5.07
N ASP A 304 8.37 12.80 6.16
CA ASP A 304 9.57 13.63 6.30
C ASP A 304 10.84 12.76 6.27
N TYR A 305 10.84 11.63 6.96
CA TYR A 305 11.99 10.73 6.96
C TYR A 305 12.25 10.12 5.57
N TYR A 306 11.20 9.81 4.81
CA TYR A 306 11.38 9.41 3.41
C TYR A 306 12.04 10.52 2.60
N ILE A 307 11.49 11.73 2.64
CA ILE A 307 11.88 12.87 1.80
C ILE A 307 13.31 13.34 2.14
N ASP A 308 13.61 13.49 3.42
CA ASP A 308 14.82 14.13 3.92
C ASP A 308 15.88 13.12 4.37
N GLY A 309 15.47 11.89 4.75
CA GLY A 309 16.32 10.89 5.40
C GLY A 309 16.92 9.84 4.47
N TYR A 310 16.21 9.34 3.46
CA TYR A 310 16.73 8.19 2.71
C TYR A 310 16.39 8.11 1.22
N ALA A 311 15.48 8.89 0.69
CA ALA A 311 15.22 8.86 -0.75
C ALA A 311 16.37 9.48 -1.54
N ALA A 312 16.70 8.92 -2.69
CA ALA A 312 17.60 9.53 -3.65
C ALA A 312 17.04 10.87 -4.16
N LYS A 313 17.85 11.67 -4.86
CA LYS A 313 17.48 13.01 -5.31
C LYS A 313 16.18 13.04 -6.12
N ASP A 314 15.93 12.02 -6.92
CA ASP A 314 14.75 11.85 -7.78
C ASP A 314 13.55 11.21 -7.07
N GLY A 315 13.66 10.92 -5.78
CA GLY A 315 12.61 10.39 -4.93
C GLY A 315 12.51 8.88 -4.88
N ILE A 316 13.41 8.14 -5.52
CA ILE A 316 13.40 6.68 -5.47
C ILE A 316 14.24 6.17 -4.29
N PRO A 317 13.71 5.30 -3.42
CA PRO A 317 14.46 4.73 -2.32
C PRO A 317 15.22 3.46 -2.74
N TYR A 318 16.30 3.15 -2.03
CA TYR A 318 16.84 1.81 -1.98
C TYR A 318 15.98 0.94 -1.05
N TRP A 319 16.09 -0.38 -1.14
CA TRP A 319 15.16 -1.32 -0.51
C TRP A 319 15.13 -1.27 1.04
N ASP A 320 16.26 -0.89 1.66
CA ASP A 320 16.38 -0.71 3.11
C ASP A 320 17.40 0.37 3.44
N THR A 321 17.15 1.17 4.47
CA THR A 321 17.98 2.30 4.85
C THR A 321 19.34 1.93 5.42
N GLY A 322 19.51 0.70 5.89
CA GLY A 322 20.75 0.16 6.46
C GLY A 322 21.21 -1.11 5.77
N ALA A 323 20.80 -1.34 4.52
CA ALA A 323 21.27 -2.48 3.74
C ALA A 323 22.80 -2.57 3.72
N PRO A 324 23.40 -3.78 3.70
CA PRO A 324 24.80 -3.99 4.06
C PRO A 324 25.80 -3.23 3.20
N ASN A 325 25.47 -2.96 1.92
CA ASN A 325 26.35 -2.24 1.00
C ASN A 325 25.89 -0.81 0.72
N THR A 326 24.99 -0.24 1.53
CA THR A 326 24.50 1.14 1.34
C THR A 326 25.65 2.14 1.39
N HIS A 327 26.69 1.89 2.17
CA HIS A 327 27.89 2.73 2.27
C HIS A 327 28.66 2.84 0.93
N GLU A 328 28.61 1.80 0.09
CA GLU A 328 29.22 1.78 -1.24
C GLU A 328 28.48 2.67 -2.26
N LEU A 329 27.24 3.05 -1.96
CA LEU A 329 26.48 3.97 -2.80
C LEU A 329 26.98 5.43 -2.67
N GLY A 330 27.86 5.72 -1.70
CA GLY A 330 28.34 7.07 -1.42
C GLY A 330 27.20 8.05 -1.13
N ASN A 331 27.31 9.30 -1.54
CA ASN A 331 26.25 10.30 -1.34
C ASN A 331 25.12 10.13 -2.38
N TYR A 332 24.36 9.03 -2.29
CA TYR A 332 23.28 8.72 -3.22
C TYR A 332 22.11 9.71 -3.14
N GLN A 333 21.90 10.35 -1.99
CA GLN A 333 20.82 11.33 -1.82
C GLN A 333 21.04 12.62 -2.65
N ALA A 334 22.28 12.90 -3.06
CA ALA A 334 22.62 14.05 -3.89
C ALA A 334 22.43 13.82 -5.39
N ARG A 335 22.14 12.59 -5.82
CA ARG A 335 21.96 12.22 -7.24
C ARG A 335 20.71 11.37 -7.44
N ALA A 336 20.27 11.22 -8.68
CA ALA A 336 19.21 10.27 -9.02
C ALA A 336 19.63 8.84 -8.63
N ALA A 337 18.66 8.02 -8.27
CA ALA A 337 18.91 6.62 -7.98
C ALA A 337 19.39 5.89 -9.23
N ASP A 338 20.33 4.97 -9.05
CA ASP A 338 20.82 4.11 -10.13
C ASP A 338 20.27 2.68 -9.93
N PRO A 339 19.26 2.27 -10.68
CA PRO A 339 18.68 0.93 -10.54
C PRO A 339 19.60 -0.17 -11.09
N PHE A 340 20.66 0.17 -11.79
CA PHE A 340 21.65 -0.77 -12.35
C PHE A 340 22.97 -0.78 -11.58
N ASN A 341 23.03 -0.14 -10.41
CA ASN A 341 24.20 -0.16 -9.56
C ASN A 341 24.54 -1.60 -9.10
N ARG A 342 25.74 -1.79 -8.53
CA ARG A 342 26.26 -3.11 -8.16
C ARG A 342 26.24 -3.39 -6.66
N HIS A 343 25.62 -2.53 -5.86
CA HIS A 343 25.71 -2.55 -4.41
C HIS A 343 24.38 -2.93 -3.75
N GLU A 344 23.33 -2.13 -3.94
CA GLU A 344 22.00 -2.37 -3.37
C GLU A 344 20.89 -2.04 -4.36
N PRO A 345 19.82 -2.85 -4.45
CA PRO A 345 18.74 -2.55 -5.36
C PRO A 345 17.87 -1.38 -4.86
N VAL A 346 17.32 -0.62 -5.80
CA VAL A 346 16.23 0.31 -5.53
C VAL A 346 14.93 -0.47 -5.35
N ASP A 347 13.91 0.13 -4.70
CA ASP A 347 12.56 -0.42 -4.68
C ASP A 347 11.54 0.59 -5.24
N SER A 348 11.24 0.46 -6.53
CA SER A 348 10.26 1.29 -7.23
C SER A 348 8.83 1.10 -6.69
N SER A 349 8.52 -0.09 -6.18
CA SER A 349 7.21 -0.36 -5.59
C SER A 349 6.99 0.43 -4.29
N ALA A 350 8.04 0.56 -3.47
CA ALA A 350 8.02 1.44 -2.29
C ALA A 350 7.78 2.90 -2.70
N ALA A 351 8.42 3.35 -3.77
CA ALA A 351 8.21 4.70 -4.30
C ALA A 351 6.77 4.94 -4.77
N ALA A 352 6.17 4.00 -5.51
CA ALA A 352 4.79 4.13 -6.00
C ALA A 352 3.76 4.20 -4.86
N ILE A 353 3.94 3.39 -3.82
CA ILE A 353 3.08 3.38 -2.63
C ILE A 353 3.24 4.68 -1.84
N ALA A 354 4.48 5.11 -1.58
CA ALA A 354 4.75 6.34 -0.83
C ALA A 354 4.24 7.58 -1.55
N ALA A 355 4.42 7.67 -2.87
CA ALA A 355 3.94 8.80 -3.68
C ALA A 355 2.43 9.00 -3.57
N GLN A 356 1.66 7.92 -3.56
CA GLN A 356 0.22 7.96 -3.29
C GLN A 356 -0.08 8.56 -1.92
N GLY A 357 0.60 8.06 -0.89
CA GLY A 357 0.45 8.57 0.47
C GLY A 357 0.81 10.04 0.60
N PHE A 358 1.87 10.50 -0.08
CA PHE A 358 2.24 11.93 -0.10
C PHE A 358 1.16 12.79 -0.73
N ILE A 359 0.61 12.40 -1.88
CA ILE A 359 -0.46 13.16 -2.54
C ILE A 359 -1.69 13.23 -1.65
N ARG A 360 -2.11 12.12 -1.05
CA ARG A 360 -3.26 12.05 -0.14
C ARG A 360 -3.05 12.90 1.10
N LEU A 361 -1.91 12.74 1.80
CA LEU A 361 -1.55 13.57 2.95
C LEU A 361 -1.50 15.05 2.58
N GLY A 362 -0.92 15.38 1.43
CA GLY A 362 -0.83 16.74 0.92
C GLY A 362 -2.19 17.38 0.72
N ASN A 363 -3.10 16.69 0.05
CA ASN A 363 -4.46 17.16 -0.20
C ASN A 363 -5.26 17.29 1.10
N TRP A 364 -5.16 16.29 1.99
CA TRP A 364 -5.83 16.32 3.28
C TRP A 364 -5.38 17.51 4.16
N LEU A 365 -4.08 17.74 4.28
CA LEU A 365 -3.52 18.86 5.06
C LEU A 365 -3.93 20.22 4.48
N ALA A 366 -3.92 20.35 3.16
CA ALA A 366 -4.35 21.60 2.52
C ALA A 366 -5.83 21.90 2.77
N ALA A 367 -6.69 20.87 2.73
CA ALA A 367 -8.12 20.98 3.04
C ALA A 367 -8.36 21.34 4.52
N HIS A 368 -7.46 20.91 5.43
CA HIS A 368 -7.55 21.18 6.86
C HIS A 368 -6.71 22.38 7.33
N GLY A 369 -6.38 23.29 6.42
CA GLY A 369 -5.79 24.60 6.74
C GLY A 369 -4.26 24.69 6.67
N ASP A 370 -3.53 23.56 6.62
CA ASP A 370 -2.07 23.57 6.46
C ASP A 370 -1.64 23.51 4.99
N LYS A 371 -1.89 24.59 4.26
CA LYS A 371 -1.61 24.69 2.83
C LYS A 371 -0.12 24.56 2.49
N ALA A 372 0.77 25.01 3.38
CA ALA A 372 2.22 24.95 3.14
C ALA A 372 2.74 23.52 3.16
N ALA A 373 2.42 22.75 4.22
CA ALA A 373 2.76 21.34 4.28
C ALA A 373 2.01 20.53 3.22
N GLY A 374 0.75 20.87 2.96
CA GLY A 374 -0.04 20.26 1.89
C GLY A 374 0.66 20.35 0.53
N LYS A 375 1.16 21.55 0.18
CA LYS A 375 1.93 21.75 -1.06
C LYS A 375 3.23 20.93 -1.07
N LYS A 376 3.97 20.89 0.05
CA LYS A 376 5.23 20.10 0.15
C LYS A 376 4.99 18.64 -0.21
N TYR A 377 4.02 18.00 0.44
CA TYR A 377 3.78 16.57 0.23
C TYR A 377 3.15 16.27 -1.13
N LEU A 378 2.22 17.08 -1.59
CA LEU A 378 1.67 16.93 -2.94
C LEU A 378 2.78 16.97 -4.00
N GLN A 379 3.67 17.95 -3.94
CA GLN A 379 4.77 18.08 -4.89
C GLN A 379 5.82 16.99 -4.73
N ALA A 380 6.05 16.48 -3.53
CA ALA A 380 6.89 15.30 -3.31
C ALA A 380 6.31 14.06 -4.03
N GLY A 381 5.02 13.80 -3.89
CA GLY A 381 4.35 12.70 -4.59
C GLY A 381 4.38 12.84 -6.11
N LEU A 382 4.14 14.05 -6.63
CA LEU A 382 4.24 14.32 -8.07
C LEU A 382 5.67 14.18 -8.59
N THR A 383 6.69 14.54 -7.81
CA THR A 383 8.10 14.35 -8.17
C THR A 383 8.43 12.87 -8.32
N VAL A 384 8.03 12.04 -7.35
CA VAL A 384 8.23 10.59 -7.44
C VAL A 384 7.48 10.01 -8.63
N ALA A 385 6.22 10.38 -8.84
CA ALA A 385 5.44 9.93 -9.99
C ALA A 385 6.09 10.31 -11.33
N ASN A 386 6.64 11.53 -11.43
CA ASN A 386 7.36 11.98 -12.63
C ASN A 386 8.56 11.10 -12.97
N THR A 387 9.28 10.61 -11.97
CA THR A 387 10.39 9.65 -12.12
C THR A 387 9.89 8.27 -12.52
N LEU A 388 8.90 7.72 -11.79
CA LEU A 388 8.38 6.37 -12.02
C LEU A 388 7.71 6.19 -13.38
N PHE A 389 7.05 7.24 -13.91
CA PHE A 389 6.34 7.20 -15.17
C PHE A 389 7.23 7.48 -16.39
N ALA A 390 8.50 7.14 -16.26
CA ALA A 390 9.49 7.20 -17.32
C ALA A 390 10.45 6.01 -17.23
N GLU A 391 11.17 5.71 -18.32
CA GLU A 391 12.28 4.77 -18.26
C GLU A 391 13.38 5.31 -17.32
N PRO A 392 14.08 4.44 -16.60
CA PRO A 392 14.05 2.97 -16.69
C PRO A 392 12.97 2.29 -15.87
N TYR A 393 12.12 3.02 -15.11
CA TYR A 393 11.14 2.45 -14.19
C TYR A 393 9.86 1.98 -14.91
N LEU A 394 9.39 2.72 -15.92
CA LEU A 394 8.21 2.33 -16.69
C LEU A 394 8.61 1.35 -17.80
N SER A 395 8.03 0.16 -17.82
CA SER A 395 8.32 -0.89 -18.80
C SER A 395 7.73 -0.59 -20.16
N THR A 396 8.56 -0.24 -21.14
CA THR A 396 8.17 -0.08 -22.54
C THR A 396 8.36 -1.37 -23.37
N ASN A 397 9.04 -2.39 -22.82
CA ASN A 397 9.26 -3.66 -23.51
C ASN A 397 7.98 -4.50 -23.57
N PRO A 398 7.41 -4.78 -24.76
CA PRO A 398 6.16 -5.55 -24.90
C PRO A 398 6.28 -7.01 -24.44
N LYS A 399 7.51 -7.56 -24.38
CA LYS A 399 7.77 -8.93 -23.93
C LYS A 399 7.83 -9.05 -22.39
N HIS A 400 7.98 -7.94 -21.67
CA HIS A 400 7.97 -7.92 -20.22
C HIS A 400 6.53 -7.79 -19.72
N GLN A 401 6.04 -8.72 -18.90
CA GLN A 401 4.65 -8.71 -18.40
C GLN A 401 4.38 -7.64 -17.36
N GLY A 402 5.39 -7.21 -16.59
CA GLY A 402 5.24 -6.18 -15.57
C GLY A 402 5.29 -4.77 -16.14
N LEU A 403 4.66 -3.82 -15.41
CA LEU A 403 4.54 -2.42 -15.75
C LEU A 403 5.62 -1.57 -15.09
N LEU A 404 5.86 -1.75 -13.79
CA LEU A 404 6.80 -0.98 -12.98
C LEU A 404 8.04 -1.81 -12.66
N LEU A 405 9.17 -1.48 -13.29
CA LEU A 405 10.42 -2.20 -13.14
C LEU A 405 11.20 -1.78 -11.89
N HIS A 406 12.17 -2.60 -11.50
CA HIS A 406 13.08 -2.38 -10.37
C HIS A 406 12.38 -2.43 -9.01
N SER A 407 11.35 -3.27 -8.89
CA SER A 407 10.78 -3.65 -7.59
C SER A 407 11.69 -4.67 -6.89
N VAL A 408 11.63 -4.69 -5.57
CA VAL A 408 12.26 -5.72 -4.72
C VAL A 408 11.17 -6.57 -4.10
N TYR A 409 11.33 -7.90 -4.11
CA TYR A 409 10.37 -8.80 -3.45
C TYR A 409 10.78 -9.09 -2.01
N HIS A 410 11.80 -9.91 -1.80
CA HIS A 410 12.19 -10.34 -0.45
C HIS A 410 13.70 -10.66 -0.39
N ARG A 411 14.49 -9.64 -0.14
CA ARG A 411 15.95 -9.75 -0.10
C ARG A 411 16.47 -10.76 0.93
N PRO A 412 15.96 -10.77 2.20
CA PRO A 412 16.45 -11.71 3.20
C PRO A 412 16.29 -13.19 2.81
N ASN A 413 15.23 -13.52 2.06
CA ASN A 413 15.00 -14.88 1.58
C ASN A 413 15.64 -15.19 0.21
N GLY A 414 16.31 -14.22 -0.41
CA GLY A 414 16.92 -14.41 -1.73
C GLY A 414 15.92 -14.70 -2.85
N TRP A 415 14.68 -14.18 -2.74
CA TRP A 415 13.62 -14.47 -3.71
C TRP A 415 13.68 -13.59 -4.96
N ASP A 416 14.49 -12.55 -4.92
CA ASP A 416 14.65 -11.63 -6.03
C ASP A 416 15.53 -12.22 -7.13
N TYR A 417 15.13 -12.03 -8.38
CA TYR A 417 15.93 -12.43 -9.53
C TYR A 417 17.08 -11.45 -9.76
N ILE A 418 18.30 -11.99 -9.92
CA ILE A 418 19.48 -11.24 -10.29
C ILE A 418 19.83 -11.56 -11.74
N PRO A 419 19.75 -10.59 -12.68
CA PRO A 419 20.09 -10.81 -14.07
C PRO A 419 21.57 -11.21 -14.25
N LYS A 420 21.83 -11.99 -15.30
CA LYS A 420 23.22 -12.39 -15.63
C LYS A 420 24.13 -11.14 -15.80
N GLY A 421 25.23 -11.13 -15.08
CA GLY A 421 26.20 -10.03 -15.09
C GLY A 421 25.91 -8.91 -14.07
N GLN A 422 24.74 -8.93 -13.42
CA GLN A 422 24.44 -8.04 -12.31
C GLN A 422 24.86 -8.66 -10.98
N LYS A 423 25.03 -7.83 -9.93
CA LYS A 423 25.31 -8.28 -8.56
C LYS A 423 24.10 -8.17 -7.64
N VAL A 424 23.14 -7.33 -8.00
CA VAL A 424 21.90 -7.09 -7.24
C VAL A 424 20.69 -7.19 -8.17
N PRO A 425 19.48 -7.43 -7.62
CA PRO A 425 18.28 -7.47 -8.41
C PRO A 425 18.00 -6.15 -9.13
N CYS A 426 17.59 -6.23 -10.38
CA CYS A 426 17.11 -5.09 -11.15
C CYS A 426 16.25 -5.55 -12.33
N GLY A 427 15.44 -4.65 -12.89
CA GLY A 427 14.67 -4.87 -14.12
C GLY A 427 13.40 -5.71 -13.96
N GLU A 428 13.06 -6.21 -12.77
CA GLU A 428 11.86 -7.02 -12.55
C GLU A 428 10.74 -6.21 -11.89
N SER A 429 9.51 -6.67 -12.07
CA SER A 429 8.29 -6.07 -11.52
C SER A 429 7.67 -6.93 -10.42
N SER A 430 6.85 -6.28 -9.60
CA SER A 430 5.97 -6.94 -8.64
C SER A 430 4.51 -6.60 -8.92
N MET A 431 3.60 -7.51 -8.60
CA MET A 431 2.16 -7.30 -8.81
C MET A 431 1.63 -6.12 -7.99
N TRP A 432 2.13 -5.94 -6.76
CA TRP A 432 1.79 -4.77 -5.94
C TRP A 432 2.40 -3.48 -6.49
N GLY A 433 3.60 -3.54 -7.10
CA GLY A 433 4.23 -2.38 -7.74
C GLY A 433 3.40 -1.89 -8.93
N ASP A 434 2.99 -2.81 -9.80
CA ASP A 434 2.17 -2.51 -10.97
C ASP A 434 0.81 -1.91 -10.57
N TYR A 435 0.13 -2.52 -9.57
CA TYR A 435 -1.14 -2.03 -9.06
C TYR A 435 -1.03 -0.61 -8.49
N HIS A 436 0.00 -0.34 -7.66
CA HIS A 436 0.16 0.96 -7.03
C HIS A 436 0.63 2.05 -8.00
N ALA A 437 1.38 1.68 -9.04
CA ALA A 437 1.70 2.61 -10.13
C ALA A 437 0.43 3.04 -10.89
N MET A 438 -0.49 2.10 -11.15
CA MET A 438 -1.79 2.39 -11.77
C MET A 438 -2.70 3.21 -10.85
N GLU A 439 -2.76 2.87 -9.57
CA GLU A 439 -3.57 3.61 -8.59
C GLU A 439 -3.06 5.05 -8.42
N LEU A 440 -1.73 5.25 -8.41
CA LEU A 440 -1.08 6.55 -8.42
C LEU A 440 -1.41 7.35 -9.69
N ALA A 441 -1.34 6.70 -10.85
CA ALA A 441 -1.66 7.32 -12.14
C ALA A 441 -3.14 7.75 -12.21
N LEU A 442 -4.06 6.89 -11.72
CA LEU A 442 -5.48 7.20 -11.66
C LEU A 442 -5.77 8.39 -10.72
N LEU A 443 -5.14 8.41 -9.53
CA LEU A 443 -5.28 9.53 -8.59
C LEU A 443 -4.86 10.86 -9.23
N ILE A 444 -3.72 10.87 -9.93
CA ILE A 444 -3.22 12.08 -10.62
C ILE A 444 -4.14 12.47 -11.78
N SER A 445 -4.65 11.50 -12.56
CA SER A 445 -5.59 11.77 -13.66
C SER A 445 -6.88 12.40 -13.14
N ARG A 446 -7.47 11.82 -12.11
CA ARG A 446 -8.69 12.34 -11.48
C ARG A 446 -8.50 13.79 -10.98
N MET A 447 -7.37 14.08 -10.35
CA MET A 447 -7.05 15.44 -9.90
C MET A 447 -6.93 16.44 -11.06
N THR A 448 -6.49 16.01 -12.23
CA THR A 448 -6.45 16.88 -13.45
C THR A 448 -7.85 17.24 -13.93
N GLU A 449 -8.81 16.36 -13.71
CA GLU A 449 -10.22 16.53 -14.08
C GLU A 449 -11.05 17.20 -12.96
N GLY A 450 -10.41 17.63 -11.86
CA GLY A 450 -11.10 18.19 -10.70
C GLY A 450 -11.88 17.15 -9.89
N GLN A 451 -11.58 15.87 -10.09
CA GLN A 451 -12.17 14.74 -9.38
C GLN A 451 -11.16 14.16 -8.37
N TYR A 452 -11.61 13.22 -7.58
CA TYR A 452 -10.76 12.53 -6.62
C TYR A 452 -11.04 11.03 -6.61
N TYR A 453 -10.07 10.24 -6.12
CA TYR A 453 -10.20 8.80 -5.97
C TYR A 453 -9.95 8.41 -4.50
N THR A 454 -10.96 7.76 -3.88
CA THR A 454 -10.84 7.12 -2.58
C THR A 454 -11.13 5.63 -2.70
N PHE A 455 -10.78 4.85 -1.68
CA PHE A 455 -11.04 3.42 -1.67
C PHE A 455 -12.42 3.05 -1.08
N PHE A 456 -13.15 4.01 -0.54
CA PHE A 456 -14.45 3.85 0.15
C PHE A 456 -15.61 4.55 -0.56
#